data_de68d128a317779c81234f5ec76c3807
#
_entry.id   de68d128a317779c81234f5ec76c3807
#
_cell.length_a   1.000
_cell.length_b   1.000
_cell.length_c   1.000
_cell.angle_alpha   90.00
_cell.angle_beta   90.00
_cell.angle_gamma   90.00
#
_symmetry.space_group_name_H-M   'P 1'
#
loop_
_entity.id
_entity.type
_entity.pdbx_description
1 polymer ?
#
loop_
_entity_poly.entity_id
_entity_poly.type
_entity_poly.pdbx_seq_one_letter_code
_entity_poly.pdbx_strand_id
1 'polypeptide(L)'
;TKELDEKVSNILRLIFRTSMNPYKPFGSLASPEHGQAGRKIGEEGIVLLQNKDNVLPIDLKKARKIAVIGENAIKMMTVGGGSSSLKVKYEISPLDGLKNRVGSQAEVLYARGYVGDPTGEYNGVQTGQDLKDDRSEDELLAEAVEVSKDADYVIFFGGLNKSNHQDCEDSDRASLGLPYAQDRVIGELAKVNKNLIVVNISGNAVAMPWVNEVPAIVQGWFLGSEAG
;
A
#
# COMPACT_ATOMS: atom_id res chain seq x y z
N THR A 1 2.06 -43.59 -30.08
CA THR A 1 1.42 -43.01 -31.28
C THR A 1 2.18 -41.74 -31.65
N LYS A 2 2.15 -41.33 -32.92
CA LYS A 2 2.88 -40.15 -33.41
C LYS A 2 2.63 -38.88 -32.54
N GLU A 3 1.39 -38.64 -32.16
CA GLU A 3 1.02 -37.49 -31.32
C GLU A 3 1.63 -37.59 -29.90
N LEU A 4 1.63 -38.76 -29.29
CA LEU A 4 2.26 -38.99 -28.00
C LEU A 4 3.77 -38.76 -28.06
N ASP A 5 4.41 -39.32 -29.10
CA ASP A 5 5.85 -39.19 -29.31
C ASP A 5 6.26 -37.74 -29.52
N GLU A 6 5.43 -36.93 -30.19
CA GLU A 6 5.65 -35.52 -30.40
C GLU A 6 5.55 -34.75 -29.07
N LYS A 7 4.56 -35.03 -28.23
CA LYS A 7 4.42 -34.41 -26.89
C LYS A 7 5.59 -34.79 -25.98
N VAL A 8 5.98 -36.06 -25.95
CA VAL A 8 7.16 -36.51 -25.20
C VAL A 8 8.43 -35.83 -25.70
N SER A 9 8.63 -35.72 -27.00
CA SER A 9 9.78 -35.03 -27.59
C SER A 9 9.85 -33.56 -27.18
N ASN A 10 8.71 -32.86 -27.10
CA ASN A 10 8.66 -31.50 -26.68
C ASN A 10 9.07 -31.34 -25.20
N ILE A 11 8.60 -32.20 -24.32
CA ILE A 11 8.98 -32.22 -22.89
C ILE A 11 10.46 -32.54 -22.75
N LEU A 12 10.96 -33.57 -23.42
CA LEU A 12 12.38 -33.94 -23.39
C LEU A 12 13.26 -32.78 -23.89
N ARG A 13 12.85 -32.13 -24.98
CA ARG A 13 13.58 -30.93 -25.49
C ARG A 13 13.66 -29.83 -24.46
N LEU A 14 12.59 -29.57 -23.71
CA LEU A 14 12.60 -28.62 -22.62
C LEU A 14 13.57 -29.04 -21.52
N ILE A 15 13.52 -30.28 -21.08
CA ILE A 15 14.41 -30.83 -20.06
C ILE A 15 15.87 -30.71 -20.48
N PHE A 16 16.23 -31.09 -21.71
CA PHE A 16 17.59 -31.00 -22.23
C PHE A 16 18.08 -29.55 -22.29
N ARG A 17 17.21 -28.62 -22.71
CA ARG A 17 17.58 -27.19 -22.79
C ARG A 17 17.73 -26.51 -21.45
N THR A 18 17.02 -26.95 -20.44
CA THR A 18 17.05 -26.35 -19.10
C THR A 18 17.90 -27.11 -18.11
N SER A 19 17.52 -28.33 -17.76
CA SER A 19 18.14 -29.08 -16.68
C SER A 19 19.55 -29.62 -17.04
N MET A 20 19.78 -29.92 -18.30
CA MET A 20 21.06 -30.42 -18.80
C MET A 20 21.94 -29.35 -19.43
N ASN A 21 21.51 -28.10 -19.44
CA ASN A 21 22.34 -26.99 -19.91
C ASN A 21 23.51 -26.77 -18.93
N PRO A 22 24.77 -26.87 -19.37
CA PRO A 22 25.92 -26.58 -18.51
C PRO A 22 26.01 -25.09 -18.08
N TYR A 23 25.43 -24.19 -18.84
CA TYR A 23 25.36 -22.77 -18.53
C TYR A 23 24.07 -22.51 -17.73
N LYS A 24 24.18 -22.61 -16.41
CA LYS A 24 23.11 -22.23 -15.49
C LYS A 24 23.55 -20.92 -14.78
N PRO A 25 23.22 -19.75 -15.33
CA PRO A 25 23.46 -18.53 -14.61
C PRO A 25 22.59 -18.55 -13.34
N PHE A 26 23.23 -18.47 -12.19
CA PHE A 26 22.53 -18.22 -10.95
C PHE A 26 22.26 -16.71 -10.90
N GLY A 27 20.97 -16.33 -10.90
CA GLY A 27 20.59 -14.97 -10.61
C GLY A 27 20.87 -14.62 -9.14
N SER A 28 20.81 -13.36 -8.82
CA SER A 28 20.77 -12.89 -7.43
C SER A 28 19.34 -12.95 -6.89
N LEU A 29 19.19 -13.13 -5.57
CA LEU A 29 17.90 -13.12 -4.89
C LEU A 29 17.86 -11.94 -3.90
N ALA A 30 16.83 -11.11 -4.02
CA ALA A 30 16.61 -9.95 -3.12
C ALA A 30 17.89 -9.10 -2.92
N SER A 31 18.57 -8.78 -4.02
CA SER A 31 19.74 -7.89 -3.99
C SER A 31 19.32 -6.42 -3.87
N PRO A 32 20.24 -5.50 -3.47
CA PRO A 32 19.96 -4.06 -3.45
C PRO A 32 19.50 -3.52 -4.80
N GLU A 33 20.00 -4.05 -5.90
CA GLU A 33 19.61 -3.66 -7.27
C GLU A 33 18.14 -4.05 -7.56
N HIS A 34 17.68 -5.19 -7.03
CA HIS A 34 16.27 -5.59 -7.14
C HIS A 34 15.38 -4.61 -6.37
N GLY A 35 15.79 -4.15 -5.17
CA GLY A 35 15.09 -3.11 -4.43
C GLY A 35 14.98 -1.82 -5.23
N GLN A 36 16.10 -1.34 -5.78
CA GLN A 36 16.12 -0.14 -6.63
C GLN A 36 15.22 -0.26 -7.86
N ALA A 37 15.23 -1.42 -8.52
CA ALA A 37 14.35 -1.69 -9.65
C ALA A 37 12.88 -1.71 -9.23
N GLY A 38 12.54 -2.35 -8.11
CA GLY A 38 11.20 -2.37 -7.54
C GLY A 38 10.70 -0.97 -7.21
N ARG A 39 11.54 -0.16 -6.55
CA ARG A 39 11.24 1.24 -6.25
C ARG A 39 10.96 2.04 -7.52
N LYS A 40 11.82 1.94 -8.54
CA LYS A 40 11.62 2.66 -9.80
C LYS A 40 10.32 2.26 -10.49
N ILE A 41 9.98 0.98 -10.51
CA ILE A 41 8.69 0.48 -11.04
C ILE A 41 7.53 1.10 -10.26
N GLY A 42 7.63 1.16 -8.93
CA GLY A 42 6.64 1.79 -8.08
C GLY A 42 6.47 3.28 -8.38
N GLU A 43 7.56 4.03 -8.46
CA GLU A 43 7.57 5.46 -8.79
C GLU A 43 6.91 5.75 -10.16
N GLU A 44 7.15 4.90 -11.16
CA GLU A 44 6.55 5.03 -12.49
C GLU A 44 5.09 4.54 -12.55
N GLY A 45 4.67 3.68 -11.61
CA GLY A 45 3.32 3.12 -11.54
C GLY A 45 2.31 4.01 -10.81
N ILE A 46 2.75 4.87 -9.92
CA ILE A 46 1.87 5.77 -9.16
C ILE A 46 1.14 6.74 -10.08
N VAL A 47 -0.17 6.91 -9.86
CA VAL A 47 -1.01 7.79 -10.68
C VAL A 47 -1.57 8.94 -9.85
N LEU A 48 -1.33 10.18 -10.28
CA LEU A 48 -1.96 11.36 -9.72
C LEU A 48 -3.36 11.51 -10.33
N LEU A 49 -4.39 11.14 -9.58
CA LEU A 49 -5.78 11.21 -10.03
C LEU A 49 -6.37 12.61 -9.95
N GLN A 50 -5.99 13.36 -8.93
CA GLN A 50 -6.46 14.72 -8.69
C GLN A 50 -5.40 15.55 -7.96
N ASN A 51 -5.26 16.83 -8.33
CA ASN A 51 -4.41 17.81 -7.65
C ASN A 51 -4.97 19.22 -7.83
N LYS A 52 -6.02 19.54 -7.07
CA LYS A 52 -6.60 20.90 -7.03
C LYS A 52 -5.67 21.81 -6.25
N ASP A 53 -5.61 23.07 -6.63
CA ASP A 53 -4.86 24.13 -5.95
C ASP A 53 -3.35 23.83 -5.78
N ASN A 54 -2.82 22.88 -6.56
CA ASN A 54 -1.42 22.46 -6.51
C ASN A 54 -0.95 22.06 -5.09
N VAL A 55 -1.76 21.31 -4.36
CA VAL A 55 -1.40 20.76 -3.04
C VAL A 55 -0.16 19.87 -3.13
N LEU A 56 0.00 19.17 -4.22
CA LEU A 56 1.22 18.43 -4.56
C LEU A 56 2.04 19.18 -5.64
N PRO A 57 3.38 19.13 -5.59
CA PRO A 57 4.21 18.47 -4.59
C PRO A 57 4.24 19.22 -3.25
N ILE A 58 4.46 18.49 -2.15
CA ILE A 58 4.64 19.09 -0.82
C ILE A 58 5.92 19.94 -0.82
N ASP A 59 5.80 21.22 -0.45
CA ASP A 59 6.94 22.12 -0.29
C ASP A 59 7.57 21.96 1.09
N LEU A 60 8.57 21.11 1.21
CA LEU A 60 9.29 20.87 2.48
C LEU A 60 10.02 22.11 3.03
N LYS A 61 10.19 23.18 2.23
CA LYS A 61 10.74 24.43 2.76
C LYS A 61 9.72 25.20 3.61
N LYS A 62 8.43 24.96 3.38
CA LYS A 62 7.32 25.59 4.09
C LYS A 62 6.68 24.67 5.12
N ALA A 63 6.58 23.39 4.80
CA ALA A 63 5.98 22.40 5.70
C ALA A 63 6.81 22.27 6.99
N ARG A 64 6.15 22.37 8.14
CA ARG A 64 6.72 22.15 9.47
C ARG A 64 6.14 20.92 10.15
N LYS A 65 4.87 20.63 9.86
CA LYS A 65 4.15 19.48 10.39
C LYS A 65 3.40 18.76 9.28
N ILE A 66 3.58 17.46 9.21
CA ILE A 66 2.85 16.58 8.30
C ILE A 66 2.16 15.52 9.13
N ALA A 67 0.83 15.49 9.09
CA ALA A 67 0.05 14.44 9.72
C ALA A 67 -0.12 13.28 8.73
N VAL A 68 0.23 12.08 9.17
CA VAL A 68 0.03 10.83 8.44
C VAL A 68 -1.08 10.06 9.13
N ILE A 69 -2.13 9.77 8.40
CA ILE A 69 -3.32 9.10 8.94
C ILE A 69 -3.56 7.81 8.16
N GLY A 70 -3.99 6.79 8.85
CA GLY A 70 -4.44 5.53 8.25
C GLY A 70 -3.61 4.30 8.65
N GLU A 71 -4.29 3.18 8.82
CA GLU A 71 -3.62 1.90 9.09
C GLU A 71 -2.69 1.49 7.94
N ASN A 72 -3.09 1.78 6.70
CA ASN A 72 -2.30 1.44 5.52
C ASN A 72 -0.95 2.17 5.47
N ALA A 73 -0.75 3.21 6.29
CA ALA A 73 0.56 3.84 6.43
C ALA A 73 1.61 2.95 7.11
N ILE A 74 1.17 1.97 7.91
CA ILE A 74 2.04 1.09 8.70
C ILE A 74 1.87 -0.39 8.37
N LYS A 75 0.77 -0.78 7.73
CA LYS A 75 0.44 -2.18 7.45
C LYS A 75 1.33 -2.74 6.35
N MET A 76 1.97 -3.87 6.61
CA MET A 76 2.74 -4.62 5.61
C MET A 76 1.79 -5.24 4.58
N MET A 77 2.02 -4.96 3.30
CA MET A 77 1.15 -5.37 2.20
C MET A 77 1.85 -6.11 1.07
N THR A 78 3.14 -6.37 1.19
CA THR A 78 3.89 -7.17 0.21
C THR A 78 3.44 -8.63 0.22
N VAL A 79 2.93 -9.10 1.36
CA VAL A 79 2.30 -10.42 1.48
C VAL A 79 0.95 -10.37 0.78
N GLY A 80 0.77 -11.13 -0.28
CA GLY A 80 -0.52 -11.34 -0.92
C GLY A 80 -1.36 -12.39 -0.19
N GLY A 81 -2.67 -12.41 -0.41
CA GLY A 81 -3.53 -13.49 0.05
C GLY A 81 -3.44 -14.72 -0.85
N GLY A 82 -3.70 -15.91 -0.32
CA GLY A 82 -3.74 -17.16 -1.09
C GLY A 82 -2.39 -17.56 -1.68
N SER A 83 -2.38 -17.96 -2.94
CA SER A 83 -1.18 -18.42 -3.64
C SER A 83 -0.14 -17.34 -3.90
N SER A 84 -0.51 -16.07 -3.78
CA SER A 84 0.39 -14.91 -3.91
C SER A 84 1.07 -14.52 -2.60
N SER A 85 0.92 -15.30 -1.54
CA SER A 85 1.58 -15.04 -0.26
C SER A 85 3.09 -15.21 -0.37
N LEU A 86 3.83 -14.16 -0.04
CA LEU A 86 5.29 -14.10 -0.10
C LEU A 86 5.87 -13.83 1.29
N LYS A 87 7.00 -14.45 1.58
CA LYS A 87 7.85 -14.07 2.71
C LYS A 87 8.95 -13.14 2.19
N VAL A 88 8.76 -11.85 2.37
CA VAL A 88 9.72 -10.85 1.92
C VAL A 88 10.89 -10.71 2.87
N LYS A 89 12.02 -10.22 2.37
CA LYS A 89 13.22 -9.97 3.18
C LYS A 89 13.03 -8.74 4.08
N TYR A 90 12.34 -7.72 3.57
CA TYR A 90 12.00 -6.48 4.25
C TYR A 90 10.83 -5.81 3.55
N GLU A 91 10.21 -4.87 4.23
CA GLU A 91 9.23 -3.95 3.65
C GLU A 91 9.41 -2.58 4.29
N ILE A 92 9.39 -1.53 3.47
CA ILE A 92 9.41 -0.15 3.93
C ILE A 92 7.96 0.34 3.88
N SER A 93 7.41 0.67 5.06
CA SER A 93 6.05 1.19 5.13
C SER A 93 5.97 2.63 4.58
N PRO A 94 4.80 3.08 4.11
CA PRO A 94 4.61 4.48 3.69
C PRO A 94 5.02 5.49 4.77
N LEU A 95 4.73 5.21 6.04
CA LEU A 95 5.13 6.07 7.15
C LEU A 95 6.66 6.14 7.30
N ASP A 96 7.35 5.01 7.20
CA ASP A 96 8.82 4.97 7.32
C ASP A 96 9.48 5.66 6.13
N GLY A 97 8.98 5.40 4.91
CA GLY A 97 9.47 6.06 3.70
C GLY A 97 9.31 7.57 3.79
N LEU A 98 8.15 8.05 4.23
CA LEU A 98 7.90 9.47 4.41
C LEU A 98 8.82 10.08 5.49
N LYS A 99 8.98 9.44 6.65
CA LYS A 99 9.91 9.87 7.70
C LYS A 99 11.34 9.95 7.18
N ASN A 100 11.78 8.95 6.45
CA ASN A 100 13.12 8.92 5.85
C ASN A 100 13.30 10.06 4.83
N ARG A 101 12.28 10.34 4.01
CA ARG A 101 12.30 11.41 3.00
C ARG A 101 12.29 12.80 3.61
N VAL A 102 11.48 13.01 4.63
CA VAL A 102 11.34 14.29 5.32
C VAL A 102 12.53 14.60 6.22
N GLY A 103 13.08 13.57 6.88
CA GLY A 103 14.20 13.73 7.81
C GLY A 103 13.89 14.73 8.91
N SER A 104 14.78 15.70 9.10
CA SER A 104 14.62 16.78 10.09
C SER A 104 13.94 18.04 9.54
N GLN A 105 13.45 18.03 8.30
CA GLN A 105 12.89 19.23 7.68
C GLN A 105 11.50 19.57 8.20
N ALA A 106 10.72 18.57 8.59
CA ALA A 106 9.40 18.73 9.20
C ALA A 106 9.12 17.62 10.24
N GLU A 107 8.23 17.89 11.16
CA GLU A 107 7.70 16.91 12.09
C GLU A 107 6.67 16.02 11.37
N VAL A 108 6.82 14.70 11.50
CA VAL A 108 5.85 13.73 10.98
C VAL A 108 5.09 13.13 12.15
N LEU A 109 3.82 13.49 12.26
CA LEU A 109 2.88 12.96 13.24
C LEU A 109 2.13 11.78 12.63
N TYR A 110 1.70 10.84 13.46
CA TYR A 110 0.91 9.69 13.00
C TYR A 110 -0.29 9.46 13.90
N ALA A 111 -1.45 9.24 13.29
CA ALA A 111 -2.64 8.72 13.96
C ALA A 111 -3.27 7.62 13.10
N ARG A 112 -3.81 6.60 13.74
CA ARG A 112 -4.31 5.43 13.01
C ARG A 112 -5.59 5.71 12.23
N GLY A 113 -6.51 6.50 12.79
CA GLY A 113 -7.75 6.93 12.17
C GLY A 113 -8.80 5.82 12.00
N TYR A 114 -8.40 4.62 11.66
CA TYR A 114 -9.24 3.43 11.59
C TYR A 114 -8.42 2.17 11.87
N VAL A 115 -9.10 1.11 12.28
CA VAL A 115 -8.51 -0.23 12.45
C VAL A 115 -9.07 -1.14 11.37
N GLY A 116 -8.18 -1.81 10.68
CA GLY A 116 -8.50 -2.83 9.70
C GLY A 116 -8.88 -4.15 10.37
N ASP A 117 -8.61 -5.26 9.68
CA ASP A 117 -8.81 -6.57 10.24
C ASP A 117 -7.87 -6.79 11.44
N PRO A 118 -8.40 -6.87 12.67
CA PRO A 118 -7.58 -7.01 13.87
C PRO A 118 -6.89 -8.37 13.95
N THR A 119 -7.33 -9.37 13.21
CA THR A 119 -6.72 -10.69 13.24
C THR A 119 -5.40 -10.73 12.50
N GLY A 120 -5.19 -9.80 11.58
CA GLY A 120 -4.01 -9.78 10.71
C GLY A 120 -3.88 -11.06 9.87
N GLU A 121 -4.94 -11.87 9.82
CA GLU A 121 -4.95 -13.10 9.06
C GLU A 121 -5.16 -12.79 7.59
N TYR A 122 -4.07 -12.87 6.87
CA TYR A 122 -4.14 -13.10 5.43
C TYR A 122 -4.29 -14.59 5.19
N ASN A 123 -5.05 -14.95 4.17
CA ASN A 123 -5.07 -16.32 3.69
C ASN A 123 -3.67 -16.67 3.13
N GLY A 124 -2.77 -17.13 4.00
CA GLY A 124 -1.39 -17.43 3.63
C GLY A 124 -0.34 -17.06 4.68
N VAL A 125 0.75 -16.42 4.26
CA VAL A 125 1.87 -16.05 5.15
C VAL A 125 1.47 -14.89 6.06
N GLN A 126 1.69 -15.05 7.35
CA GLN A 126 1.46 -13.97 8.32
C GLN A 126 2.61 -12.96 8.31
N THR A 127 2.28 -11.69 8.46
CA THR A 127 3.27 -10.60 8.49
C THR A 127 4.04 -10.53 9.81
N GLY A 128 3.47 -11.08 10.89
CA GLY A 128 4.00 -10.96 12.24
C GLY A 128 3.77 -9.59 12.89
N GLN A 129 3.05 -8.68 12.23
CA GLN A 129 2.66 -7.41 12.84
C GLN A 129 1.54 -7.61 13.86
N ASP A 130 1.65 -6.96 15.02
CA ASP A 130 0.54 -6.78 15.94
C ASP A 130 -0.14 -5.44 15.64
N LEU A 131 -1.31 -5.51 15.01
CA LEU A 131 -2.12 -4.36 14.62
C LEU A 131 -3.39 -4.23 15.47
N LYS A 132 -3.47 -4.94 16.60
CA LYS A 132 -4.61 -4.81 17.52
C LYS A 132 -4.69 -3.40 18.08
N ASP A 133 -5.90 -2.89 18.16
CA ASP A 133 -6.20 -1.61 18.79
C ASP A 133 -7.61 -1.70 19.35
N ASP A 134 -7.75 -1.57 20.66
CA ASP A 134 -9.03 -1.74 21.37
C ASP A 134 -9.82 -0.43 21.45
N ARG A 135 -9.31 0.67 20.85
CA ARG A 135 -10.02 1.96 20.80
C ARG A 135 -11.21 1.88 19.85
N SER A 136 -12.25 2.61 20.22
CA SER A 136 -13.44 2.76 19.35
C SER A 136 -13.12 3.56 18.08
N GLU A 137 -13.95 3.41 17.05
CA GLU A 137 -13.85 4.21 15.83
C GLU A 137 -13.90 5.71 16.12
N ASP A 138 -14.70 6.13 17.11
CA ASP A 138 -14.81 7.54 17.48
C ASP A 138 -13.55 8.08 18.16
N GLU A 139 -12.87 7.29 18.99
CA GLU A 139 -11.60 7.66 19.60
C GLU A 139 -10.48 7.77 18.56
N LEU A 140 -10.40 6.82 17.63
CA LEU A 140 -9.45 6.84 16.54
C LEU A 140 -9.67 8.03 15.61
N LEU A 141 -10.94 8.32 15.29
CA LEU A 141 -11.31 9.48 14.48
C LEU A 141 -10.97 10.80 15.18
N ALA A 142 -11.26 10.90 16.48
CA ALA A 142 -10.97 12.11 17.25
C ALA A 142 -9.46 12.41 17.29
N GLU A 143 -8.62 11.40 17.52
CA GLU A 143 -7.17 11.52 17.45
C GLU A 143 -6.71 11.98 16.05
N ALA A 144 -7.20 11.33 14.99
CA ALA A 144 -6.84 11.69 13.63
C ALA A 144 -7.20 13.13 13.26
N VAL A 145 -8.39 13.57 13.66
CA VAL A 145 -8.85 14.96 13.47
C VAL A 145 -7.96 15.93 14.26
N GLU A 146 -7.65 15.63 15.52
CA GLU A 146 -6.84 16.50 16.36
C GLU A 146 -5.43 16.69 15.82
N VAL A 147 -4.76 15.59 15.43
CA VAL A 147 -3.42 15.64 14.84
C VAL A 147 -3.41 16.40 13.50
N SER A 148 -4.54 16.39 12.79
CA SER A 148 -4.66 16.99 11.45
C SER A 148 -4.96 18.49 11.46
N LYS A 149 -5.56 19.03 12.52
CA LYS A 149 -5.96 20.45 12.60
C LYS A 149 -4.78 21.41 12.44
N ASP A 150 -3.66 21.12 13.10
CA ASP A 150 -2.49 21.98 13.16
C ASP A 150 -1.37 21.54 12.21
N ALA A 151 -1.64 20.57 11.34
CA ALA A 151 -0.69 20.12 10.34
C ALA A 151 -0.74 20.99 9.08
N ASP A 152 0.42 21.26 8.49
CA ASP A 152 0.50 21.97 7.21
C ASP A 152 -0.04 21.11 6.07
N TYR A 153 0.15 19.81 6.15
CA TYR A 153 -0.38 18.80 5.22
C TYR A 153 -0.89 17.58 5.98
N VAL A 154 -1.94 16.99 5.47
CA VAL A 154 -2.46 15.70 5.94
C VAL A 154 -2.36 14.70 4.83
N ILE A 155 -1.75 13.55 5.08
CA ILE A 155 -1.66 12.44 4.13
C ILE A 155 -2.41 11.26 4.72
N PHE A 156 -3.54 10.92 4.12
CA PHE A 156 -4.33 9.75 4.48
C PHE A 156 -3.92 8.57 3.60
N PHE A 157 -3.41 7.52 4.22
CA PHE A 157 -3.14 6.24 3.56
C PHE A 157 -4.28 5.27 3.85
N GLY A 158 -5.09 5.03 2.84
CA GLY A 158 -6.25 4.15 2.93
C GLY A 158 -6.44 3.32 1.68
N GLY A 159 -7.65 2.81 1.52
CA GLY A 159 -8.00 1.92 0.43
C GLY A 159 -8.29 0.50 0.91
N LEU A 160 -7.83 -0.46 0.17
CA LEU A 160 -7.96 -1.88 0.46
C LEU A 160 -6.66 -2.42 1.09
N ASN A 161 -6.70 -3.67 1.49
CA ASN A 161 -5.52 -4.41 1.92
C ASN A 161 -5.61 -5.87 1.41
N LYS A 162 -4.73 -6.75 1.87
CA LYS A 162 -4.68 -8.15 1.45
C LYS A 162 -5.45 -9.11 2.36
N SER A 163 -6.32 -8.58 3.23
CA SER A 163 -7.21 -9.40 4.07
C SER A 163 -8.34 -10.00 3.25
N ASN A 164 -8.98 -11.03 3.79
CA ASN A 164 -10.16 -11.66 3.19
C ASN A 164 -11.24 -10.62 2.86
N HIS A 165 -11.93 -10.82 1.75
CA HIS A 165 -12.98 -9.93 1.24
C HIS A 165 -12.51 -8.52 0.88
N GLN A 166 -11.22 -8.36 0.55
CA GLN A 166 -10.64 -7.14 0.01
C GLN A 166 -9.86 -7.41 -1.29
N ASP A 167 -8.56 -7.12 -1.36
CA ASP A 167 -7.74 -7.41 -2.53
C ASP A 167 -6.89 -8.68 -2.31
N CYS A 168 -7.51 -9.77 -1.90
CA CYS A 168 -6.85 -11.05 -1.79
C CYS A 168 -7.37 -12.04 -2.84
N GLU A 169 -6.61 -13.10 -3.07
CA GLU A 169 -7.04 -14.21 -3.88
C GLU A 169 -8.16 -14.98 -3.18
N ASP A 170 -9.11 -15.50 -3.96
CA ASP A 170 -10.16 -16.42 -3.52
C ASP A 170 -11.24 -15.83 -2.59
N SER A 171 -11.34 -14.50 -2.49
CA SER A 171 -12.29 -13.86 -1.58
C SER A 171 -12.74 -12.48 -2.09
N ASP A 172 -13.88 -12.45 -2.79
CA ASP A 172 -14.40 -11.25 -3.43
C ASP A 172 -14.99 -10.24 -2.44
N ARG A 173 -14.94 -8.96 -2.80
CA ARG A 173 -15.60 -7.89 -2.08
C ARG A 173 -17.08 -7.86 -2.40
N ALA A 174 -17.90 -7.54 -1.40
CA ALA A 174 -19.34 -7.33 -1.57
C ALA A 174 -19.70 -5.88 -1.99
N SER A 175 -18.76 -4.93 -1.89
CA SER A 175 -19.02 -3.50 -2.14
C SER A 175 -17.81 -2.84 -2.77
N LEU A 176 -18.03 -1.76 -3.56
CA LEU A 176 -17.00 -0.85 -4.04
C LEU A 176 -16.57 0.19 -3.00
N GLY A 177 -17.34 0.38 -1.91
CA GLY A 177 -17.00 1.30 -0.82
C GLY A 177 -15.74 0.90 -0.08
N LEU A 178 -15.09 1.87 0.53
CA LEU A 178 -13.94 1.61 1.40
C LEU A 178 -14.38 0.92 2.71
N PRO A 179 -13.64 -0.09 3.18
CA PRO A 179 -13.96 -0.76 4.44
C PRO A 179 -13.58 0.09 5.65
N TYR A 180 -13.99 -0.33 6.86
CA TYR A 180 -13.54 0.20 8.15
C TYR A 180 -13.83 1.69 8.38
N ALA A 181 -14.97 2.17 7.95
CA ALA A 181 -15.39 3.56 8.09
C ALA A 181 -14.39 4.61 7.51
N GLN A 182 -13.51 4.22 6.61
CA GLN A 182 -12.51 5.11 6.01
C GLN A 182 -13.13 6.33 5.33
N ASP A 183 -14.27 6.18 4.64
CA ASP A 183 -14.97 7.30 4.01
C ASP A 183 -15.37 8.38 5.04
N ARG A 184 -15.79 7.97 6.24
CA ARG A 184 -16.09 8.89 7.36
C ARG A 184 -14.83 9.63 7.81
N VAL A 185 -13.72 8.91 7.98
CA VAL A 185 -12.44 9.52 8.38
C VAL A 185 -11.99 10.56 7.36
N ILE A 186 -11.98 10.21 6.07
CA ILE A 186 -11.60 11.14 5.00
C ILE A 186 -12.49 12.39 5.00
N GLY A 187 -13.81 12.21 5.12
CA GLY A 187 -14.75 13.33 5.16
C GLY A 187 -14.53 14.27 6.35
N GLU A 188 -14.22 13.75 7.54
CA GLU A 188 -13.90 14.59 8.70
C GLU A 188 -12.55 15.28 8.57
N LEU A 189 -11.52 14.62 8.01
CA LEU A 189 -10.24 15.24 7.72
C LEU A 189 -10.35 16.38 6.71
N ALA A 190 -11.17 16.23 5.67
CA ALA A 190 -11.39 17.26 4.65
C ALA A 190 -12.01 18.55 5.24
N LYS A 191 -12.79 18.44 6.32
CA LYS A 191 -13.38 19.62 7.00
C LYS A 191 -12.35 20.43 7.78
N VAL A 192 -11.29 19.79 8.28
CA VAL A 192 -10.33 20.42 9.19
C VAL A 192 -9.01 20.80 8.52
N ASN A 193 -8.67 20.21 7.38
CA ASN A 193 -7.42 20.53 6.67
C ASN A 193 -7.62 20.60 5.16
N LYS A 194 -7.29 21.76 4.58
CA LYS A 194 -7.44 22.00 3.13
C LYS A 194 -6.33 21.39 2.27
N ASN A 195 -5.23 20.96 2.90
CA ASN A 195 -4.11 20.31 2.23
C ASN A 195 -4.15 18.79 2.48
N LEU A 196 -5.36 18.21 2.42
CA LEU A 196 -5.55 16.77 2.53
C LEU A 196 -5.16 16.06 1.22
N ILE A 197 -4.30 15.08 1.35
CA ILE A 197 -3.86 14.19 0.28
C ILE A 197 -4.35 12.79 0.63
N VAL A 198 -5.16 12.17 -0.22
CA VAL A 198 -5.56 10.77 -0.06
C VAL A 198 -4.72 9.89 -0.98
N VAL A 199 -3.98 8.98 -0.39
CA VAL A 199 -3.25 7.92 -1.10
C VAL A 199 -4.10 6.65 -1.01
N ASN A 200 -4.75 6.31 -2.12
CA ASN A 200 -5.55 5.10 -2.23
C ASN A 200 -4.67 3.92 -2.61
N ILE A 201 -4.64 2.91 -1.75
CA ILE A 201 -3.93 1.65 -1.98
C ILE A 201 -4.97 0.60 -2.35
N SER A 202 -5.00 0.18 -3.60
CA SER A 202 -5.92 -0.86 -4.07
C SER A 202 -5.44 -1.44 -5.39
N GLY A 203 -5.68 -2.71 -5.64
CA GLY A 203 -5.41 -3.39 -6.91
C GLY A 203 -6.55 -3.25 -7.91
N ASN A 204 -7.72 -2.79 -7.47
CA ASN A 204 -8.89 -2.61 -8.31
C ASN A 204 -9.71 -1.37 -7.89
N ALA A 205 -10.81 -1.11 -8.59
CA ALA A 205 -11.62 0.09 -8.41
C ALA A 205 -12.28 0.17 -7.02
N VAL A 206 -12.32 1.38 -6.46
CA VAL A 206 -13.04 1.72 -5.23
C VAL A 206 -13.93 2.94 -5.45
N ALA A 207 -15.04 3.03 -4.73
CA ALA A 207 -15.87 4.22 -4.70
C ALA A 207 -15.18 5.32 -3.88
N MET A 208 -15.27 6.55 -4.32
CA MET A 208 -14.68 7.74 -3.68
C MET A 208 -15.77 8.81 -3.49
N PRO A 209 -16.71 8.64 -2.54
CA PRO A 209 -17.82 9.60 -2.35
C PRO A 209 -17.32 11.00 -2.00
N TRP A 210 -16.17 11.11 -1.38
CA TRP A 210 -15.48 12.31 -0.95
C TRP A 210 -14.62 12.99 -2.04
N VAL A 211 -14.62 12.50 -3.28
CA VAL A 211 -13.74 12.97 -4.38
C VAL A 211 -13.81 14.49 -4.64
N ASN A 212 -14.95 15.11 -4.38
CA ASN A 212 -15.11 16.55 -4.57
C ASN A 212 -14.59 17.39 -3.39
N GLU A 213 -14.43 16.79 -2.23
CA GLU A 213 -14.01 17.43 -0.98
C GLU A 213 -12.48 17.37 -0.76
N VAL A 214 -11.83 16.38 -1.37
CA VAL A 214 -10.38 16.15 -1.24
C VAL A 214 -9.62 16.83 -2.36
N PRO A 215 -8.65 17.72 -2.09
CA PRO A 215 -7.93 18.42 -3.14
C PRO A 215 -6.92 17.55 -3.90
N ALA A 216 -6.28 16.58 -3.26
CA ALA A 216 -5.29 15.73 -3.92
C ALA A 216 -5.55 14.25 -3.68
N ILE A 217 -5.54 13.46 -4.76
CA ILE A 217 -5.79 12.01 -4.72
C ILE A 217 -4.72 11.31 -5.56
N VAL A 218 -4.07 10.34 -4.94
CA VAL A 218 -3.02 9.51 -5.55
C VAL A 218 -3.46 8.05 -5.51
N GLN A 219 -3.33 7.35 -6.61
CA GLN A 219 -3.47 5.90 -6.67
C GLN A 219 -2.10 5.27 -6.49
N GLY A 220 -1.88 4.62 -5.35
CA GLY A 220 -0.59 4.05 -4.96
C GLY A 220 -0.41 2.59 -5.34
N TRP A 221 -1.50 1.86 -5.65
CA TRP A 221 -1.47 0.41 -5.90
C TRP A 221 -0.87 -0.38 -4.73
N PHE A 222 -0.36 -1.60 -4.99
CA PHE A 222 0.45 -2.40 -4.07
C PHE A 222 1.88 -2.42 -4.59
N LEU A 223 2.76 -1.64 -3.98
CA LEU A 223 4.08 -1.30 -4.52
C LEU A 223 5.22 -2.19 -4.02
N GLY A 224 4.91 -3.28 -3.31
CA GLY A 224 5.91 -4.25 -2.87
C GLY A 224 6.78 -3.77 -1.70
N SER A 225 7.99 -4.32 -1.60
CA SER A 225 8.87 -4.07 -0.45
C SER A 225 9.35 -2.62 -0.33
N GLU A 226 9.31 -1.87 -1.41
CA GLU A 226 9.76 -0.47 -1.48
C GLU A 226 8.59 0.52 -1.48
N ALA A 227 7.41 0.12 -0.97
CA ALA A 227 6.18 0.93 -1.02
C ALA A 227 6.34 2.31 -0.36
N GLY A 228 7.13 2.41 0.69
CA GLY A 228 7.45 3.66 1.36
C GLY A 228 8.48 4.52 0.65
#